data_f6f722a8188aa6da378cee6307cdedb3
#
_entry.id   f6f722a8188aa6da378cee6307cdedb3
#
_cell.length_a   1.000
_cell.length_b   1.000
_cell.length_c   1.000
_cell.angle_alpha   90.00
_cell.angle_beta   90.00
_cell.angle_gamma   90.00
#
_symmetry.space_group_name_H-M   'P 1'
#
loop_
_entity.id
_entity.type
_entity.pdbx_description
1 polymer ?
#
loop_
_entity_poly.entity_id
_entity_poly.type
_entity_poly.pdbx_seq_one_letter_code
_entity_poly.pdbx_strand_id
1 'polypeptide(L)'
;MTAAAGLYVHLPYCRSRCGYCAFVVSTDDSGRSEYLGALAREATLLESEACGSRFDSLYLGGGTPSLVPPDELVRLVEELRGRFVFEDGSEVTLEANPEDVTIELRDAWIRAGVRRVSVGVQSLEDAELSAVGRRHDAAGALRSLDRLAGAGLSLSADLILGLPGQSAGTFRGSVERICATGVDHVSIYLLETEKSRAIEDDRRAHPDRYLSDDEQADAWLEAGETLASRGFAHYEISNWARPGREARHNVKYWTRAPTLGLGVSAHELWNERRRANASGLPVYVASVREGRRPLALDRPVSEGEAARERIILGLRLSQGVPTADVQSWIDEEGDPLLPGDYEDWRDEGLLAEKGGRLRFTERGFLLSNEVLCRFVSS
;
A
#
# COMPACT_ATOMS: atom_id res chain seq x y z
N MET A 1 17.98 -13.73 -14.29
CA MET A 1 17.03 -12.77 -14.87
C MET A 1 16.75 -11.75 -13.77
N THR A 2 16.93 -10.47 -14.05
CA THR A 2 16.55 -9.39 -13.10
C THR A 2 15.04 -9.47 -12.86
N ALA A 3 14.62 -9.29 -11.60
CA ALA A 3 13.19 -9.26 -11.26
C ALA A 3 12.48 -8.15 -12.07
N ALA A 4 11.27 -8.44 -12.56
CA ALA A 4 10.48 -7.44 -13.27
C ALA A 4 10.16 -6.24 -12.37
N ALA A 5 10.20 -5.04 -12.90
CA ALA A 5 10.03 -3.80 -12.17
C ALA A 5 8.54 -3.44 -11.93
N GLY A 6 8.29 -2.56 -10.98
CA GLY A 6 7.00 -1.89 -10.76
C GLY A 6 7.04 -0.43 -11.19
N LEU A 7 5.90 0.08 -11.67
CA LEU A 7 5.70 1.50 -11.90
C LEU A 7 4.59 2.01 -10.99
N TYR A 8 4.91 2.94 -10.09
CA TYR A 8 3.94 3.64 -9.25
C TYR A 8 3.65 5.02 -9.84
N VAL A 9 2.38 5.41 -9.87
CA VAL A 9 1.96 6.74 -10.30
C VAL A 9 1.10 7.36 -9.21
N HIS A 10 1.56 8.49 -8.68
CA HIS A 10 0.82 9.24 -7.67
C HIS A 10 -0.18 10.19 -8.32
N LEU A 11 -1.46 10.02 -8.00
CA LEU A 11 -2.56 10.87 -8.45
C LEU A 11 -3.17 11.57 -7.23
N PRO A 12 -2.80 12.83 -6.93
CA PRO A 12 -3.02 13.44 -5.62
C PRO A 12 -4.43 13.97 -5.36
N TYR A 13 -5.34 13.89 -6.32
CA TYR A 13 -6.64 14.56 -6.23
C TYR A 13 -7.65 13.78 -5.40
N CYS A 14 -8.33 14.48 -4.47
CA CYS A 14 -9.43 13.97 -3.65
C CYS A 14 -10.57 14.97 -3.62
N ARG A 15 -11.83 14.50 -3.48
CA ARG A 15 -12.99 15.39 -3.27
C ARG A 15 -12.96 16.08 -1.91
N SER A 16 -12.42 15.38 -0.90
CA SER A 16 -12.22 15.87 0.47
C SER A 16 -11.06 15.12 1.11
N ARG A 17 -10.42 15.73 2.10
CA ARG A 17 -9.38 15.06 2.89
C ARG A 17 -10.03 14.37 4.08
N CYS A 18 -9.84 13.06 4.21
CA CYS A 18 -10.28 12.30 5.38
C CYS A 18 -9.46 12.66 6.61
N GLY A 19 -10.08 12.59 7.80
CA GLY A 19 -9.45 12.99 9.05
C GLY A 19 -8.18 12.22 9.42
N TYR A 20 -8.03 10.99 8.95
CA TYR A 20 -6.87 10.13 9.21
C TYR A 20 -5.77 10.21 8.14
N CYS A 21 -6.03 10.86 7.00
CA CYS A 21 -5.16 10.73 5.81
C CYS A 21 -3.86 11.53 5.95
N ALA A 22 -2.73 10.83 5.87
CA ALA A 22 -1.38 11.39 5.87
C ALA A 22 -0.77 11.56 4.47
N PHE A 23 -1.46 11.10 3.42
CA PHE A 23 -0.94 11.20 2.06
C PHE A 23 -0.89 12.65 1.54
N VAL A 24 -0.02 12.88 0.57
CA VAL A 24 0.02 14.14 -0.17
C VAL A 24 -1.17 14.17 -1.12
N VAL A 25 -2.18 14.98 -0.77
CA VAL A 25 -3.41 15.11 -1.54
C VAL A 25 -3.79 16.57 -1.76
N SER A 26 -4.52 16.83 -2.84
CA SER A 26 -5.12 18.13 -3.16
C SER A 26 -6.63 17.97 -3.32
N THR A 27 -7.39 18.88 -2.71
CA THR A 27 -8.84 19.00 -2.95
C THR A 27 -9.17 20.03 -4.04
N ASP A 28 -8.16 20.72 -4.55
CA ASP A 28 -8.27 21.58 -5.73
C ASP A 28 -7.75 20.81 -6.96
N ASP A 29 -8.63 20.53 -7.89
CA ASP A 29 -8.34 19.78 -9.12
C ASP A 29 -8.23 20.67 -10.37
N SER A 30 -8.24 22.00 -10.22
CA SER A 30 -8.15 22.96 -11.31
C SER A 30 -6.90 22.79 -12.16
N GLY A 31 -5.79 22.33 -11.56
CA GLY A 31 -4.51 22.03 -12.22
C GLY A 31 -4.36 20.59 -12.71
N ARG A 32 -5.42 19.74 -12.68
CA ARG A 32 -5.31 18.30 -12.98
C ARG A 32 -4.74 18.01 -14.38
N SER A 33 -5.26 18.63 -15.41
CA SER A 33 -4.78 18.40 -16.79
C SER A 33 -3.33 18.81 -16.98
N GLU A 34 -2.88 19.90 -16.34
CA GLU A 34 -1.47 20.31 -16.34
C GLU A 34 -0.59 19.29 -15.62
N TYR A 35 -1.07 18.77 -14.50
CA TYR A 35 -0.37 17.72 -13.72
C TYR A 35 -0.26 16.42 -14.51
N LEU A 36 -1.31 15.95 -15.17
CA LEU A 36 -1.26 14.76 -16.01
C LEU A 36 -0.29 14.95 -17.19
N GLY A 37 -0.25 16.15 -17.78
CA GLY A 37 0.78 16.50 -18.76
C GLY A 37 2.20 16.51 -18.18
N ALA A 38 2.37 16.87 -16.91
CA ALA A 38 3.66 16.79 -16.24
C ALA A 38 4.07 15.33 -15.98
N LEU A 39 3.15 14.44 -15.58
CA LEU A 39 3.40 13.00 -15.46
C LEU A 39 3.93 12.39 -16.77
N ALA A 40 3.30 12.72 -17.89
CA ALA A 40 3.74 12.26 -19.21
C ALA A 40 5.16 12.74 -19.56
N ARG A 41 5.50 13.98 -19.22
CA ARG A 41 6.86 14.52 -19.40
C ARG A 41 7.86 13.86 -18.46
N GLU A 42 7.52 13.64 -17.19
CA GLU A 42 8.39 12.92 -16.26
C GLU A 42 8.68 11.51 -16.76
N ALA A 43 7.66 10.80 -17.28
CA ALA A 43 7.86 9.50 -17.90
C ALA A 43 8.88 9.56 -19.06
N THR A 44 8.85 10.63 -19.87
CA THR A 44 9.86 10.84 -20.93
C THR A 44 11.27 11.00 -20.35
N LEU A 45 11.43 11.72 -19.23
CA LEU A 45 12.73 11.89 -18.57
C LEU A 45 13.30 10.58 -18.03
N LEU A 46 12.43 9.60 -17.72
CA LEU A 46 12.81 8.29 -17.19
C LEU A 46 13.03 7.22 -18.27
N GLU A 47 12.60 7.45 -19.50
CA GLU A 47 12.61 6.47 -20.58
C GLU A 47 14.02 5.87 -20.83
N SER A 48 15.05 6.71 -20.86
CA SER A 48 16.43 6.26 -21.06
C SER A 48 16.96 5.44 -19.87
N GLU A 49 16.59 5.82 -18.65
CA GLU A 49 17.01 5.11 -17.42
C GLU A 49 16.30 3.76 -17.27
N ALA A 50 15.07 3.65 -17.75
CA ALA A 50 14.27 2.43 -17.74
C ALA A 50 14.55 1.51 -18.95
N CYS A 51 15.41 1.95 -19.88
CA CYS A 51 15.69 1.18 -21.10
C CYS A 51 16.20 -0.23 -20.79
N GLY A 52 15.60 -1.22 -21.45
CA GLY A 52 15.91 -2.65 -21.24
C GLY A 52 15.22 -3.30 -20.04
N SER A 53 14.53 -2.51 -19.21
CA SER A 53 13.76 -3.04 -18.07
C SER A 53 12.36 -3.46 -18.50
N ARG A 54 11.82 -4.50 -17.85
CA ARG A 54 10.45 -4.97 -18.04
C ARG A 54 9.64 -4.72 -16.78
N PHE A 55 8.39 -4.30 -16.96
CA PHE A 55 7.47 -3.98 -15.88
C PHE A 55 6.34 -5.01 -15.83
N ASP A 56 6.06 -5.58 -14.68
CA ASP A 56 4.94 -6.52 -14.48
C ASP A 56 3.82 -5.92 -13.62
N SER A 57 3.98 -4.68 -13.15
CA SER A 57 2.93 -3.96 -12.43
C SER A 57 2.95 -2.44 -12.70
N LEU A 58 1.75 -1.87 -12.83
CA LEU A 58 1.45 -0.44 -12.82
C LEU A 58 0.46 -0.18 -11.67
N TYR A 59 0.80 0.69 -10.75
CA TYR A 59 -0.06 1.05 -9.62
C TYR A 59 -0.43 2.54 -9.68
N LEU A 60 -1.71 2.81 -9.82
CA LEU A 60 -2.30 4.15 -9.82
C LEU A 60 -2.90 4.41 -8.44
N GLY A 61 -2.21 5.20 -7.63
CA GLY A 61 -2.55 5.41 -6.22
C GLY A 61 -2.36 6.84 -5.76
N GLY A 62 -2.47 7.05 -4.43
CA GLY A 62 -2.13 8.31 -3.75
C GLY A 62 -3.31 9.05 -3.15
N GLY A 63 -4.01 9.87 -3.91
CA GLY A 63 -5.24 10.53 -3.49
C GLY A 63 -6.46 9.65 -3.79
N THR A 64 -7.11 9.91 -4.92
CA THR A 64 -8.27 9.15 -5.39
C THR A 64 -8.17 9.01 -6.91
N PRO A 65 -7.43 8.03 -7.42
CA PRO A 65 -7.25 7.82 -8.86
C PRO A 65 -8.55 7.64 -9.64
N SER A 66 -9.60 7.09 -9.00
CA SER A 66 -10.95 6.96 -9.58
C SER A 66 -11.61 8.28 -9.98
N LEU A 67 -11.10 9.42 -9.52
CA LEU A 67 -11.57 10.76 -9.91
C LEU A 67 -11.02 11.24 -11.26
N VAL A 68 -10.00 10.57 -11.79
CA VAL A 68 -9.46 10.94 -13.10
C VAL A 68 -10.49 10.61 -14.18
N PRO A 69 -10.86 11.57 -15.06
CA PRO A 69 -11.78 11.30 -16.14
C PRO A 69 -11.33 10.12 -16.99
N PRO A 70 -12.25 9.24 -17.42
CA PRO A 70 -11.92 8.02 -18.16
C PRO A 70 -10.98 8.22 -19.34
N ASP A 71 -11.24 9.23 -20.16
CA ASP A 71 -10.42 9.51 -21.34
C ASP A 71 -9.01 10.00 -20.99
N GLU A 72 -8.86 10.73 -19.87
CA GLU A 72 -7.56 11.15 -19.37
C GLU A 72 -6.79 9.96 -18.78
N LEU A 73 -7.49 9.05 -18.09
CA LEU A 73 -6.90 7.83 -17.53
C LEU A 73 -6.41 6.89 -18.65
N VAL A 74 -7.23 6.67 -19.67
CA VAL A 74 -6.85 5.86 -20.86
C VAL A 74 -5.60 6.44 -21.49
N ARG A 75 -5.59 7.75 -21.79
CA ARG A 75 -4.41 8.41 -22.37
C ARG A 75 -3.17 8.27 -21.51
N LEU A 76 -3.29 8.47 -20.20
CA LEU A 76 -2.16 8.30 -19.29
C LEU A 76 -1.59 6.88 -19.35
N VAL A 77 -2.44 5.85 -19.26
CA VAL A 77 -1.98 4.46 -19.30
C VAL A 77 -1.38 4.11 -20.67
N GLU A 78 -1.97 4.58 -21.77
CA GLU A 78 -1.42 4.40 -23.12
C GLU A 78 -0.05 5.07 -23.28
N GLU A 79 0.14 6.29 -22.79
CA GLU A 79 1.42 6.98 -22.80
C GLU A 79 2.49 6.25 -22.01
N LEU A 80 2.15 5.74 -20.82
CA LEU A 80 3.08 4.96 -20.01
C LEU A 80 3.47 3.65 -20.70
N ARG A 81 2.50 2.97 -21.31
CA ARG A 81 2.76 1.74 -22.09
C ARG A 81 3.55 1.97 -23.38
N GLY A 82 3.47 3.17 -23.94
CA GLY A 82 4.28 3.56 -25.09
C GLY A 82 5.76 3.80 -24.76
N ARG A 83 6.08 4.10 -23.49
CA ARG A 83 7.44 4.43 -23.02
C ARG A 83 8.12 3.30 -22.26
N PHE A 84 7.35 2.53 -21.52
CA PHE A 84 7.85 1.43 -20.67
C PHE A 84 7.38 0.09 -21.21
N VAL A 85 8.27 -0.90 -21.20
CA VAL A 85 7.95 -2.25 -21.70
C VAL A 85 7.24 -3.03 -20.60
N PHE A 86 5.94 -3.18 -20.71
CA PHE A 86 5.16 -4.02 -19.80
C PHE A 86 5.11 -5.47 -20.28
N GLU A 87 5.16 -6.40 -19.33
CA GLU A 87 4.97 -7.83 -19.60
C GLU A 87 3.51 -8.14 -19.93
N ASP A 88 3.29 -9.20 -20.71
CA ASP A 88 1.95 -9.73 -20.93
C ASP A 88 1.33 -10.16 -19.59
N GLY A 89 0.09 -9.72 -19.32
CA GLY A 89 -0.58 -10.01 -18.06
C GLY A 89 -0.05 -9.21 -16.87
N SER A 90 0.65 -8.07 -17.12
CA SER A 90 1.03 -7.13 -16.06
C SER A 90 -0.18 -6.68 -15.24
N GLU A 91 -0.01 -6.60 -13.92
CA GLU A 91 -1.03 -6.07 -13.02
C GLU A 91 -1.16 -4.56 -13.20
N VAL A 92 -2.36 -4.06 -13.49
CA VAL A 92 -2.68 -2.63 -13.46
C VAL A 92 -3.68 -2.41 -12.36
N THR A 93 -3.24 -1.78 -11.27
CA THR A 93 -4.05 -1.49 -10.09
C THR A 93 -4.53 -0.05 -10.10
N LEU A 94 -5.81 0.17 -9.74
CA LEU A 94 -6.41 1.48 -9.52
C LEU A 94 -7.02 1.54 -8.12
N GLU A 95 -6.67 2.56 -7.33
CA GLU A 95 -7.37 2.87 -6.09
C GLU A 95 -8.65 3.65 -6.37
N ALA A 96 -9.74 3.28 -5.68
CA ALA A 96 -11.04 3.88 -5.84
C ALA A 96 -11.76 4.12 -4.51
N ASN A 97 -12.54 5.20 -4.45
CA ASN A 97 -13.52 5.36 -3.38
C ASN A 97 -14.87 4.75 -3.79
N PRO A 98 -15.63 4.18 -2.84
CA PRO A 98 -16.94 3.57 -3.13
C PRO A 98 -17.91 4.47 -3.90
N GLU A 99 -17.96 5.76 -3.57
CA GLU A 99 -18.86 6.74 -4.19
C GLU A 99 -18.52 7.04 -5.65
N ASP A 100 -17.33 6.71 -6.13
CA ASP A 100 -16.92 6.93 -7.51
C ASP A 100 -17.27 5.73 -8.42
N VAL A 101 -17.56 4.56 -7.84
CA VAL A 101 -17.75 3.33 -8.61
C VAL A 101 -19.14 3.32 -9.27
N THR A 102 -19.15 3.48 -10.59
CA THR A 102 -20.31 3.23 -11.46
C THR A 102 -19.97 2.14 -12.48
N ILE A 103 -20.99 1.59 -13.14
CA ILE A 103 -20.78 0.58 -14.21
C ILE A 103 -19.99 1.19 -15.35
N GLU A 104 -20.30 2.43 -15.73
CA GLU A 104 -19.66 3.17 -16.83
C GLU A 104 -18.17 3.40 -16.53
N LEU A 105 -17.83 3.79 -15.28
CA LEU A 105 -16.44 3.99 -14.85
C LEU A 105 -15.69 2.68 -14.78
N ARG A 106 -16.29 1.63 -14.21
CA ARG A 106 -15.71 0.27 -14.21
C ARG A 106 -15.31 -0.17 -15.62
N ASP A 107 -16.25 -0.05 -16.57
CA ASP A 107 -16.03 -0.48 -17.94
C ASP A 107 -14.95 0.38 -18.63
N ALA A 108 -14.88 1.67 -18.30
CA ALA A 108 -13.82 2.55 -18.77
C ALA A 108 -12.45 2.17 -18.19
N TRP A 109 -12.36 1.85 -16.89
CA TRP A 109 -11.14 1.37 -16.28
C TRP A 109 -10.64 0.07 -16.92
N ILE A 110 -11.56 -0.87 -17.20
CA ILE A 110 -11.21 -2.12 -17.89
C ILE A 110 -10.66 -1.83 -19.30
N ARG A 111 -11.26 -0.89 -20.05
CA ARG A 111 -10.73 -0.45 -21.35
C ARG A 111 -9.35 0.21 -21.24
N ALA A 112 -9.09 0.96 -20.16
CA ALA A 112 -7.76 1.52 -19.87
C ALA A 112 -6.73 0.45 -19.51
N GLY A 113 -7.15 -0.81 -19.35
CA GLY A 113 -6.28 -1.93 -19.02
C GLY A 113 -6.15 -2.23 -17.54
N VAL A 114 -6.98 -1.59 -16.66
CA VAL A 114 -7.04 -1.94 -15.24
C VAL A 114 -7.46 -3.39 -15.08
N ARG A 115 -6.78 -4.10 -14.18
CA ARG A 115 -7.03 -5.51 -13.87
C ARG A 115 -7.30 -5.75 -12.39
N ARG A 116 -6.96 -4.77 -11.54
CA ARG A 116 -7.18 -4.78 -10.10
C ARG A 116 -7.74 -3.45 -9.64
N VAL A 117 -8.73 -3.48 -8.76
CA VAL A 117 -9.27 -2.28 -8.11
C VAL A 117 -9.18 -2.46 -6.59
N SER A 118 -8.56 -1.50 -5.89
CA SER A 118 -8.56 -1.41 -4.42
C SER A 118 -9.59 -0.39 -4.00
N VAL A 119 -10.58 -0.83 -3.24
CA VAL A 119 -11.71 0.01 -2.81
C VAL A 119 -11.53 0.41 -1.36
N GLY A 120 -11.38 1.69 -1.10
CA GLY A 120 -11.26 2.24 0.26
C GLY A 120 -12.59 2.20 1.01
N VAL A 121 -13.00 1.04 1.49
CA VAL A 121 -14.23 0.82 2.27
C VAL A 121 -14.11 1.40 3.67
N GLN A 122 -12.99 1.15 4.34
CA GLN A 122 -12.58 1.55 5.69
C GLN A 122 -13.43 0.93 6.81
N SER A 123 -14.75 0.98 6.74
CA SER A 123 -15.70 0.36 7.66
C SER A 123 -17.04 0.08 6.95
N LEU A 124 -17.86 -0.77 7.53
CA LEU A 124 -19.26 -0.98 7.13
C LEU A 124 -20.25 -0.50 8.23
N GLU A 125 -19.81 0.47 9.02
CA GLU A 125 -20.64 1.18 10.02
C GLU A 125 -20.66 2.68 9.71
N ASP A 126 -21.85 3.24 9.47
CA ASP A 126 -22.01 4.63 9.02
C ASP A 126 -21.48 5.65 10.03
N ALA A 127 -21.60 5.34 11.34
CA ALA A 127 -21.09 6.21 12.39
C ALA A 127 -19.55 6.30 12.36
N GLU A 128 -18.86 5.19 12.14
CA GLU A 128 -17.39 5.11 12.04
C GLU A 128 -16.90 5.85 10.78
N LEU A 129 -17.56 5.65 9.65
CA LEU A 129 -17.27 6.34 8.39
C LEU A 129 -17.43 7.87 8.53
N SER A 130 -18.55 8.30 9.15
CA SER A 130 -18.84 9.71 9.40
C SER A 130 -17.80 10.35 10.33
N ALA A 131 -17.37 9.64 11.37
CA ALA A 131 -16.41 10.12 12.35
C ALA A 131 -15.05 10.50 11.72
N VAL A 132 -14.67 9.87 10.61
CA VAL A 132 -13.43 10.14 9.90
C VAL A 132 -13.61 10.90 8.57
N GLY A 133 -14.81 11.41 8.32
CA GLY A 133 -15.11 12.27 7.18
C GLY A 133 -15.21 11.51 5.83
N ARG A 134 -15.57 10.22 5.85
CA ARG A 134 -15.88 9.47 4.62
C ARG A 134 -17.20 9.96 4.03
N ARG A 135 -17.28 9.96 2.70
CA ARG A 135 -18.42 10.47 1.93
C ARG A 135 -19.45 9.40 1.56
N HIS A 136 -19.06 8.13 1.61
CA HIS A 136 -19.94 7.00 1.37
C HIS A 136 -20.48 6.44 2.69
N ASP A 137 -21.59 5.72 2.61
CA ASP A 137 -22.16 4.89 3.65
C ASP A 137 -21.85 3.39 3.43
N ALA A 138 -22.12 2.56 4.42
CA ALA A 138 -21.91 1.12 4.37
C ALA A 138 -22.63 0.46 3.18
N ALA A 139 -23.88 0.88 2.90
CA ALA A 139 -24.64 0.37 1.78
C ALA A 139 -24.01 0.77 0.43
N GLY A 140 -23.46 2.00 0.32
CA GLY A 140 -22.72 2.47 -0.83
C GLY A 140 -21.45 1.67 -1.09
N ALA A 141 -20.70 1.36 -0.02
CA ALA A 141 -19.51 0.53 -0.10
C ALA A 141 -19.85 -0.87 -0.65
N LEU A 142 -20.86 -1.54 -0.11
CA LEU A 142 -21.29 -2.87 -0.60
C LEU A 142 -21.77 -2.81 -2.05
N ARG A 143 -22.56 -1.81 -2.42
CA ARG A 143 -22.99 -1.62 -3.83
C ARG A 143 -21.81 -1.39 -4.77
N SER A 144 -20.76 -0.71 -4.32
CA SER A 144 -19.56 -0.50 -5.14
C SER A 144 -18.82 -1.80 -5.42
N LEU A 145 -18.66 -2.65 -4.40
CA LEU A 145 -18.04 -3.98 -4.55
C LEU A 145 -18.87 -4.88 -5.47
N ASP A 146 -20.21 -4.86 -5.33
CA ASP A 146 -21.12 -5.63 -6.19
C ASP A 146 -21.02 -5.21 -7.66
N ARG A 147 -20.92 -3.90 -7.94
CA ARG A 147 -20.73 -3.38 -9.31
C ARG A 147 -19.41 -3.82 -9.95
N LEU A 148 -18.38 -4.03 -9.15
CA LEU A 148 -17.06 -4.48 -9.62
C LEU A 148 -16.97 -6.00 -9.73
N ALA A 149 -17.75 -6.73 -8.93
CA ALA A 149 -17.73 -8.18 -8.89
C ALA A 149 -18.10 -8.80 -10.26
N GLY A 150 -17.44 -9.89 -10.61
CA GLY A 150 -17.74 -10.63 -11.86
C GLY A 150 -17.30 -9.94 -13.16
N ALA A 151 -16.69 -8.76 -13.09
CA ALA A 151 -16.24 -8.01 -14.27
C ALA A 151 -14.84 -8.43 -14.77
N GLY A 152 -14.27 -9.52 -14.26
CA GLY A 152 -12.92 -9.98 -14.61
C GLY A 152 -11.80 -9.19 -13.91
N LEU A 153 -12.14 -8.35 -12.93
CA LEU A 153 -11.21 -7.61 -12.09
C LEU A 153 -10.84 -8.42 -10.84
N SER A 154 -9.61 -8.30 -10.37
CA SER A 154 -9.24 -8.64 -9.00
C SER A 154 -9.68 -7.51 -8.07
N LEU A 155 -10.41 -7.84 -7.00
CA LEU A 155 -10.97 -6.84 -6.09
C LEU A 155 -10.30 -6.87 -4.73
N SER A 156 -9.89 -5.71 -4.25
CA SER A 156 -9.46 -5.47 -2.88
C SER A 156 -10.47 -4.60 -2.14
N ALA A 157 -10.72 -4.92 -0.88
CA ALA A 157 -11.41 -4.04 0.06
C ALA A 157 -10.44 -3.65 1.18
N ASP A 158 -10.29 -2.34 1.40
CA ASP A 158 -9.41 -1.81 2.43
C ASP A 158 -10.24 -1.41 3.65
N LEU A 159 -9.86 -1.92 4.82
CA LEU A 159 -10.48 -1.68 6.12
C LEU A 159 -9.49 -0.99 7.06
N ILE A 160 -10.00 -0.20 8.00
CA ILE A 160 -9.21 0.40 9.07
C ILE A 160 -9.73 -0.12 10.42
N LEU A 161 -8.83 -0.68 11.23
CA LEU A 161 -9.08 -1.06 12.61
C LEU A 161 -8.63 0.07 13.54
N GLY A 162 -9.45 0.37 14.54
CA GLY A 162 -9.20 1.42 15.53
C GLY A 162 -9.84 2.77 15.21
N LEU A 163 -10.84 2.82 14.32
CA LEU A 163 -11.59 4.06 14.02
C LEU A 163 -12.33 4.59 15.25
N PRO A 164 -12.54 5.92 15.36
CA PRO A 164 -13.30 6.49 16.47
C PRO A 164 -14.72 5.92 16.57
N GLY A 165 -15.07 5.39 17.72
CA GLY A 165 -16.38 4.75 17.98
C GLY A 165 -16.48 3.31 17.53
N GLN A 166 -15.43 2.74 16.95
CA GLN A 166 -15.37 1.33 16.55
C GLN A 166 -15.26 0.43 17.77
N SER A 167 -15.93 -0.73 17.71
CA SER A 167 -15.77 -1.82 18.66
C SER A 167 -15.22 -3.06 17.95
N ALA A 168 -14.68 -4.03 18.69
CA ALA A 168 -14.30 -5.32 18.13
C ALA A 168 -15.46 -6.02 17.41
N GLY A 169 -16.70 -5.86 17.94
CA GLY A 169 -17.90 -6.42 17.31
C GLY A 169 -18.28 -5.78 15.98
N THR A 170 -18.20 -4.43 15.85
CA THR A 170 -18.51 -3.73 14.60
C THR A 170 -17.43 -3.99 13.54
N PHE A 171 -16.15 -4.07 13.96
CA PHE A 171 -15.05 -4.42 13.07
C PHE A 171 -15.20 -5.85 12.54
N ARG A 172 -15.45 -6.85 13.41
CA ARG A 172 -15.73 -8.23 13.01
C ARG A 172 -16.89 -8.29 12.02
N GLY A 173 -18.02 -7.62 12.31
CA GLY A 173 -19.16 -7.54 11.40
C GLY A 173 -18.80 -6.98 10.02
N SER A 174 -17.90 -5.99 9.97
CA SER A 174 -17.37 -5.45 8.71
C SER A 174 -16.57 -6.50 7.94
N VAL A 175 -15.63 -7.21 8.60
CA VAL A 175 -14.82 -8.28 7.98
C VAL A 175 -15.70 -9.40 7.43
N GLU A 176 -16.67 -9.89 8.21
CA GLU A 176 -17.61 -10.96 7.80
C GLU A 176 -18.41 -10.55 6.56
N ARG A 177 -18.93 -9.32 6.54
CA ARG A 177 -19.70 -8.78 5.40
C ARG A 177 -18.83 -8.61 4.16
N ILE A 178 -17.59 -8.16 4.30
CA ILE A 178 -16.61 -8.07 3.19
C ILE A 178 -16.32 -9.47 2.64
N CYS A 179 -16.10 -10.47 3.48
CA CYS A 179 -15.87 -11.86 3.03
C CYS A 179 -17.06 -12.43 2.23
N ALA A 180 -18.28 -11.93 2.44
CA ALA A 180 -19.47 -12.35 1.72
C ALA A 180 -19.62 -11.68 0.34
N THR A 181 -18.80 -10.68 0.03
CA THR A 181 -18.72 -10.05 -1.30
C THR A 181 -17.81 -10.86 -2.24
N GLY A 182 -17.66 -10.43 -3.46
CA GLY A 182 -16.78 -11.08 -4.45
C GLY A 182 -15.32 -10.64 -4.38
N VAL A 183 -14.81 -10.15 -3.24
CA VAL A 183 -13.42 -9.69 -3.13
C VAL A 183 -12.43 -10.85 -3.09
N ASP A 184 -11.27 -10.63 -3.68
CA ASP A 184 -10.15 -11.57 -3.72
C ASP A 184 -9.06 -11.23 -2.68
N HIS A 185 -9.12 -10.02 -2.13
CA HIS A 185 -8.08 -9.44 -1.31
C HIS A 185 -8.69 -8.51 -0.26
N VAL A 186 -8.13 -8.50 0.93
CA VAL A 186 -8.54 -7.61 2.03
C VAL A 186 -7.30 -6.99 2.65
N SER A 187 -7.29 -5.67 2.76
CA SER A 187 -6.30 -4.93 3.54
C SER A 187 -6.90 -4.53 4.88
N ILE A 188 -6.18 -4.75 5.97
CA ILE A 188 -6.53 -4.28 7.32
C ILE A 188 -5.40 -3.41 7.81
N TYR A 189 -5.65 -2.10 7.88
CA TYR A 189 -4.70 -1.13 8.39
C TYR A 189 -5.07 -0.76 9.83
N LEU A 190 -4.08 -0.66 10.71
CA LEU A 190 -4.28 -0.03 12.01
C LEU A 190 -4.34 1.49 11.85
N LEU A 191 -5.25 2.14 12.55
CA LEU A 191 -5.34 3.60 12.55
C LEU A 191 -4.09 4.21 13.21
N GLU A 192 -3.26 4.87 12.41
CA GLU A 192 -2.06 5.57 12.90
C GLU A 192 -2.43 6.97 13.40
N THR A 193 -2.66 7.08 14.70
CA THR A 193 -3.15 8.33 15.32
C THR A 193 -2.13 9.45 15.24
N GLU A 194 -0.83 9.16 15.31
CA GLU A 194 0.26 10.15 15.30
C GLU A 194 0.43 10.82 13.92
N LYS A 195 -0.06 10.19 12.85
CA LYS A 195 0.02 10.74 11.49
C LYS A 195 -1.05 11.79 11.18
N SER A 196 -2.05 11.94 12.04
CA SER A 196 -3.12 12.92 11.89
C SER A 196 -3.39 13.67 13.18
N ARG A 197 -3.05 14.96 13.20
CA ARG A 197 -3.30 15.82 14.37
C ARG A 197 -4.76 15.83 14.79
N ALA A 198 -5.69 15.79 13.84
CA ALA A 198 -7.13 15.79 14.15
C ALA A 198 -7.54 14.52 14.92
N ILE A 199 -7.03 13.34 14.50
CA ILE A 199 -7.28 12.07 15.19
C ILE A 199 -6.55 12.02 16.53
N GLU A 200 -5.30 12.50 16.58
CA GLU A 200 -4.52 12.57 17.83
C GLU A 200 -5.20 13.45 18.88
N ASP A 201 -5.69 14.63 18.47
CA ASP A 201 -6.41 15.57 19.37
C ASP A 201 -7.75 14.98 19.83
N ASP A 202 -8.52 14.30 18.93
CA ASP A 202 -9.76 13.61 19.30
C ASP A 202 -9.50 12.44 20.26
N ARG A 203 -8.50 11.60 20.00
CA ARG A 203 -8.13 10.48 20.90
C ARG A 203 -7.73 10.97 22.28
N ARG A 204 -7.00 12.09 22.36
CA ARG A 204 -6.61 12.70 23.63
C ARG A 204 -7.81 13.26 24.40
N ALA A 205 -8.78 13.84 23.70
CA ALA A 205 -9.99 14.40 24.31
C ALA A 205 -11.02 13.34 24.68
N HIS A 206 -11.10 12.25 23.93
CA HIS A 206 -12.12 11.22 24.01
C HIS A 206 -11.50 9.81 23.90
N PRO A 207 -10.61 9.41 24.84
CA PRO A 207 -9.90 8.11 24.75
C PRO A 207 -10.86 6.91 24.79
N ASP A 208 -12.02 7.05 25.42
CA ASP A 208 -13.07 6.04 25.50
C ASP A 208 -13.75 5.72 24.17
N ARG A 209 -13.52 6.51 23.13
CA ARG A 209 -14.01 6.26 21.76
C ARG A 209 -13.08 5.36 20.95
N TYR A 210 -11.93 5.00 21.47
CA TYR A 210 -10.91 4.23 20.76
C TYR A 210 -10.65 2.92 21.46
N LEU A 211 -10.49 1.86 20.68
CA LEU A 211 -10.04 0.58 21.19
C LEU A 211 -8.65 0.74 21.82
N SER A 212 -8.42 0.07 22.95
CA SER A 212 -7.09 -0.10 23.52
C SER A 212 -6.19 -0.92 22.58
N ASP A 213 -4.90 -0.89 22.80
CA ASP A 213 -3.95 -1.64 21.98
C ASP A 213 -4.20 -3.16 22.08
N ASP A 214 -4.56 -3.67 23.27
CA ASP A 214 -4.92 -5.08 23.48
C ASP A 214 -6.21 -5.44 22.72
N GLU A 215 -7.25 -4.59 22.78
CA GLU A 215 -8.50 -4.82 22.04
C GLU A 215 -8.27 -4.76 20.52
N GLN A 216 -7.39 -3.90 20.03
CA GLN A 216 -7.01 -3.86 18.62
C GLN A 216 -6.25 -5.13 18.22
N ALA A 217 -5.32 -5.60 19.05
CA ALA A 217 -4.57 -6.82 18.82
C ALA A 217 -5.50 -8.04 18.73
N ASP A 218 -6.42 -8.18 19.69
CA ASP A 218 -7.40 -9.27 19.68
C ASP A 218 -8.31 -9.21 18.46
N ALA A 219 -8.83 -8.03 18.10
CA ALA A 219 -9.68 -7.84 16.93
C ALA A 219 -8.94 -8.13 15.61
N TRP A 220 -7.66 -7.79 15.52
CA TRP A 220 -6.83 -8.11 14.36
C TRP A 220 -6.61 -9.63 14.20
N LEU A 221 -6.30 -10.32 15.30
CA LEU A 221 -6.14 -11.79 15.31
C LEU A 221 -7.44 -12.48 14.91
N GLU A 222 -8.58 -12.09 15.50
CA GLU A 222 -9.92 -12.62 15.16
C GLU A 222 -10.26 -12.38 13.69
N ALA A 223 -9.93 -11.21 13.15
CA ALA A 223 -10.11 -10.92 11.73
C ALA A 223 -9.25 -11.84 10.83
N GLY A 224 -7.99 -12.09 11.20
CA GLY A 224 -7.11 -13.02 10.51
C GLY A 224 -7.68 -14.45 10.49
N GLU A 225 -8.19 -14.95 11.62
CA GLU A 225 -8.85 -16.26 11.71
C GLU A 225 -10.12 -16.30 10.82
N THR A 226 -10.93 -15.25 10.86
CA THR A 226 -12.13 -15.13 10.02
C THR A 226 -11.77 -15.19 8.54
N LEU A 227 -10.80 -14.40 8.10
CA LEU A 227 -10.31 -14.39 6.72
C LEU A 227 -9.77 -15.75 6.30
N ALA A 228 -8.94 -16.39 7.15
CA ALA A 228 -8.39 -17.71 6.90
C ALA A 228 -9.51 -18.77 6.72
N SER A 229 -10.55 -18.74 7.55
CA SER A 229 -11.71 -19.64 7.45
C SER A 229 -12.50 -19.45 6.15
N ARG A 230 -12.36 -18.29 5.49
CA ARG A 230 -12.99 -17.93 4.22
C ARG A 230 -12.07 -18.10 3.01
N GLY A 231 -10.87 -18.70 3.23
CA GLY A 231 -9.93 -19.06 2.17
C GLY A 231 -9.00 -17.92 1.72
N PHE A 232 -8.83 -16.89 2.56
CA PHE A 232 -7.78 -15.89 2.38
C PHE A 232 -6.54 -16.32 3.15
N ALA A 233 -5.36 -16.12 2.57
CA ALA A 233 -4.09 -16.32 3.22
C ALA A 233 -3.48 -14.97 3.60
N HIS A 234 -3.00 -14.85 4.83
CA HIS A 234 -2.17 -13.73 5.25
C HIS A 234 -0.83 -13.82 4.52
N TYR A 235 -0.48 -12.85 3.68
CA TYR A 235 0.74 -12.91 2.88
C TYR A 235 1.76 -11.82 3.21
N GLU A 236 1.32 -10.70 3.78
CA GLU A 236 2.18 -9.64 4.29
C GLU A 236 1.46 -8.83 5.37
N ILE A 237 2.18 -7.96 6.07
CA ILE A 237 1.83 -7.32 7.34
C ILE A 237 0.39 -6.84 7.48
N SER A 238 -0.22 -6.31 6.41
CA SER A 238 -1.56 -5.72 6.42
C SER A 238 -2.54 -6.40 5.48
N ASN A 239 -2.11 -7.43 4.70
CA ASN A 239 -2.88 -7.91 3.59
C ASN A 239 -3.12 -9.42 3.58
N TRP A 240 -4.37 -9.78 3.29
CA TRP A 240 -4.85 -11.14 3.07
C TRP A 240 -5.38 -11.28 1.66
N ALA A 241 -5.08 -12.39 1.00
CA ALA A 241 -5.51 -12.64 -0.37
C ALA A 241 -5.93 -14.10 -0.56
N ARG A 242 -6.82 -14.34 -1.52
CA ARG A 242 -7.00 -15.67 -2.06
C ARG A 242 -5.73 -16.09 -2.79
N PRO A 243 -5.36 -17.38 -2.81
CA PRO A 243 -4.15 -17.85 -3.49
C PRO A 243 -4.05 -17.34 -4.93
N GLY A 244 -2.92 -16.70 -5.27
CA GLY A 244 -2.66 -16.10 -6.58
C GLY A 244 -3.35 -14.75 -6.83
N ARG A 245 -3.87 -14.12 -5.75
CA ARG A 245 -4.50 -12.79 -5.80
C ARG A 245 -3.76 -11.75 -4.95
N GLU A 246 -2.55 -12.06 -4.52
CA GLU A 246 -1.66 -11.13 -3.84
C GLU A 246 -1.40 -9.90 -4.74
N ALA A 247 -1.30 -8.71 -4.15
CA ALA A 247 -0.98 -7.48 -4.88
C ALA A 247 0.50 -7.50 -5.31
N ARG A 248 0.76 -7.77 -6.59
CA ARG A 248 2.15 -7.90 -7.11
C ARG A 248 2.97 -6.65 -6.87
N HIS A 249 2.35 -5.49 -7.04
CA HIS A 249 3.03 -4.22 -6.83
C HIS A 249 3.47 -4.04 -5.38
N ASN A 250 2.59 -4.36 -4.40
CA ASN A 250 2.92 -4.24 -2.98
C ASN A 250 4.04 -5.21 -2.57
N VAL A 251 4.01 -6.45 -3.08
CA VAL A 251 5.06 -7.45 -2.83
C VAL A 251 6.44 -6.93 -3.26
N LYS A 252 6.52 -6.07 -4.30
CA LYS A 252 7.80 -5.49 -4.74
C LYS A 252 8.47 -4.65 -3.66
N TYR A 253 7.71 -3.91 -2.88
CA TYR A 253 8.26 -3.13 -1.77
C TYR A 253 8.89 -4.05 -0.72
N TRP A 254 8.22 -5.16 -0.40
CA TRP A 254 8.70 -6.10 0.61
C TRP A 254 9.85 -6.99 0.13
N THR A 255 9.95 -7.22 -1.16
CA THR A 255 11.07 -7.97 -1.77
C THR A 255 12.21 -7.07 -2.26
N ARG A 256 12.12 -5.77 -2.04
CA ARG A 256 13.08 -4.78 -2.51
C ARG A 256 13.31 -4.86 -4.04
N ALA A 257 12.25 -5.24 -4.78
CA ALA A 257 12.31 -5.27 -6.24
C ALA A 257 12.35 -3.84 -6.81
N PRO A 258 12.96 -3.64 -7.99
CA PRO A 258 13.03 -2.33 -8.62
C PRO A 258 11.64 -1.71 -8.81
N THR A 259 11.47 -0.46 -8.40
CA THR A 259 10.25 0.31 -8.61
C THR A 259 10.60 1.72 -9.05
N LEU A 260 9.94 2.22 -10.10
CA LEU A 260 9.96 3.62 -10.48
C LEU A 260 8.74 4.35 -9.92
N GLY A 261 8.92 5.60 -9.54
CA GLY A 261 7.88 6.47 -9.01
C GLY A 261 7.67 7.70 -9.87
N LEU A 262 6.45 7.90 -10.35
CA LEU A 262 6.01 9.10 -11.07
C LEU A 262 5.05 9.92 -10.22
N GLY A 263 5.14 11.22 -10.32
CA GLY A 263 4.21 12.15 -9.66
C GLY A 263 4.74 12.71 -8.35
N VAL A 264 3.99 13.68 -7.82
CA VAL A 264 4.31 14.37 -6.58
C VAL A 264 4.48 13.37 -5.43
N SER A 265 5.52 13.54 -4.62
CA SER A 265 5.83 12.67 -3.47
C SER A 265 6.01 11.17 -3.79
N ALA A 266 6.10 10.77 -5.05
CA ALA A 266 6.37 9.39 -5.40
C ALA A 266 7.79 8.99 -4.97
N HIS A 267 7.90 7.80 -4.38
CA HIS A 267 9.16 7.19 -3.97
C HIS A 267 9.56 6.11 -4.95
N GLU A 268 10.87 5.88 -5.08
CA GLU A 268 11.39 4.81 -5.93
C GLU A 268 12.65 4.16 -5.34
N LEU A 269 12.86 2.91 -5.74
CA LEU A 269 14.12 2.20 -5.59
C LEU A 269 14.55 1.73 -6.99
N TRP A 270 15.57 2.39 -7.54
CA TRP A 270 16.02 2.13 -8.89
C TRP A 270 17.55 2.19 -8.99
N ASN A 271 18.14 1.16 -9.59
CA ASN A 271 19.60 1.05 -9.74
C ASN A 271 20.36 1.30 -8.42
N GLU A 272 19.91 0.67 -7.33
CA GLU A 272 20.47 0.86 -5.99
C GLU A 272 20.52 2.33 -5.55
N ARG A 273 19.54 3.11 -5.98
CA ARG A 273 19.31 4.47 -5.51
C ARG A 273 17.91 4.61 -4.95
N ARG A 274 17.80 5.24 -3.81
CA ARG A 274 16.51 5.63 -3.22
C ARG A 274 16.25 7.09 -3.57
N ARG A 275 15.12 7.32 -4.22
CA ARG A 275 14.71 8.65 -4.63
C ARG A 275 13.28 8.94 -4.20
N ALA A 276 12.97 10.23 -4.04
CA ALA A 276 11.63 10.72 -3.82
C ALA A 276 11.41 12.04 -4.56
N ASN A 277 10.25 12.19 -5.15
CA ASN A 277 9.86 13.44 -5.80
C ASN A 277 9.41 14.48 -4.76
N ALA A 278 9.45 15.75 -5.14
CA ALA A 278 8.97 16.86 -4.33
C ALA A 278 7.49 16.67 -3.95
N SER A 279 7.15 17.01 -2.71
CA SER A 279 5.78 16.87 -2.18
C SER A 279 4.85 18.04 -2.53
N GLY A 280 5.40 19.15 -3.05
CA GLY A 280 4.62 20.32 -3.48
C GLY A 280 4.22 20.24 -4.96
N LEU A 281 2.93 20.20 -5.27
CA LEU A 281 2.41 20.17 -6.64
C LEU A 281 3.00 21.27 -7.54
N PRO A 282 3.06 22.57 -7.15
CA PRO A 282 3.65 23.61 -7.99
C PRO A 282 5.15 23.39 -8.27
N VAL A 283 5.90 22.92 -7.28
CA VAL A 283 7.35 22.63 -7.41
C VAL A 283 7.55 21.46 -8.36
N TYR A 284 6.75 20.40 -8.22
CA TYR A 284 6.78 19.23 -9.10
C TYR A 284 6.54 19.65 -10.55
N VAL A 285 5.42 20.34 -10.83
CA VAL A 285 5.04 20.76 -12.20
C VAL A 285 6.10 21.69 -12.82
N ALA A 286 6.60 22.66 -12.05
CA ALA A 286 7.63 23.59 -12.53
C ALA A 286 8.93 22.86 -12.92
N SER A 287 9.44 21.96 -12.07
CA SER A 287 10.66 21.19 -12.34
C SER A 287 10.57 20.37 -13.61
N VAL A 288 9.44 19.65 -13.78
CA VAL A 288 9.21 18.81 -14.95
C VAL A 288 9.04 19.67 -16.23
N ARG A 289 8.40 20.84 -16.13
CA ARG A 289 8.28 21.80 -17.24
C ARG A 289 9.64 22.29 -17.72
N GLU A 290 10.60 22.46 -16.82
CA GLU A 290 11.98 22.82 -17.11
C GLU A 290 12.84 21.64 -17.60
N GLY A 291 12.26 20.48 -17.81
CA GLY A 291 12.98 19.28 -18.28
C GLY A 291 13.84 18.61 -17.21
N ARG A 292 13.56 18.85 -15.93
CA ARG A 292 14.30 18.27 -14.80
C ARG A 292 13.43 17.34 -14.01
N ARG A 293 14.01 16.23 -13.51
CA ARG A 293 13.32 15.38 -12.53
C ARG A 293 13.02 16.19 -11.25
N PRO A 294 11.82 16.08 -10.68
CA PRO A 294 11.37 16.85 -9.52
C PRO A 294 11.87 16.25 -8.19
N LEU A 295 13.12 15.80 -8.11
CA LEU A 295 13.66 15.07 -6.97
C LEU A 295 13.86 15.96 -5.74
N ALA A 296 13.31 15.53 -4.60
CA ALA A 296 13.61 16.05 -3.27
C ALA A 296 14.63 15.17 -2.53
N LEU A 297 14.72 13.90 -2.88
CA LEU A 297 15.71 12.95 -2.38
C LEU A 297 16.33 12.21 -3.55
N ASP A 298 17.65 12.07 -3.54
CA ASP A 298 18.39 11.17 -4.44
C ASP A 298 19.70 10.74 -3.77
N ARG A 299 19.74 9.49 -3.31
CA ARG A 299 20.93 8.94 -2.66
C ARG A 299 21.19 7.50 -3.08
N PRO A 300 22.45 7.07 -3.14
CA PRO A 300 22.78 5.67 -3.28
C PRO A 300 22.36 4.89 -2.04
N VAL A 301 22.12 3.60 -2.21
CA VAL A 301 21.95 2.62 -1.14
C VAL A 301 23.20 1.76 -1.11
N SER A 302 23.88 1.69 0.03
CA SER A 302 25.07 0.85 0.19
C SER A 302 24.70 -0.63 0.21
N GLU A 303 25.68 -1.51 0.02
CA GLU A 303 25.47 -2.95 0.03
C GLU A 303 24.99 -3.45 1.40
N GLY A 304 25.57 -2.95 2.50
CA GLY A 304 25.12 -3.25 3.86
C GLY A 304 23.69 -2.74 4.13
N GLU A 305 23.36 -1.49 3.71
CA GLU A 305 22.00 -0.99 3.80
C GLU A 305 21.02 -1.85 3.00
N ALA A 306 21.40 -2.28 1.80
CA ALA A 306 20.58 -3.15 0.97
C ALA A 306 20.36 -4.54 1.61
N ALA A 307 21.39 -5.10 2.26
CA ALA A 307 21.28 -6.35 3.00
C ALA A 307 20.30 -6.22 4.17
N ARG A 308 20.45 -5.16 4.97
CA ARG A 308 19.57 -4.83 6.09
C ARG A 308 18.11 -4.63 5.63
N GLU A 309 17.89 -3.85 4.58
CA GLU A 309 16.56 -3.63 4.01
C GLU A 309 15.90 -4.94 3.55
N ARG A 310 16.66 -5.88 2.94
CA ARG A 310 16.12 -7.19 2.55
C ARG A 310 15.59 -7.97 3.75
N ILE A 311 16.24 -7.86 4.90
CA ILE A 311 15.77 -8.52 6.13
C ILE A 311 14.51 -7.80 6.66
N ILE A 312 14.58 -6.49 6.88
CA ILE A 312 13.49 -5.69 7.45
C ILE A 312 12.21 -5.81 6.59
N LEU A 313 12.35 -5.63 5.28
CA LEU A 313 11.22 -5.67 4.36
C LEU A 313 10.72 -7.11 4.14
N GLY A 314 11.64 -8.07 4.05
CA GLY A 314 11.29 -9.47 3.85
C GLY A 314 10.59 -10.10 5.05
N LEU A 315 10.88 -9.66 6.27
CA LEU A 315 10.16 -10.08 7.48
C LEU A 315 8.70 -9.58 7.49
N ARG A 316 8.36 -8.54 6.72
CA ARG A 316 6.97 -8.11 6.55
C ARG A 316 6.13 -9.09 5.72
N LEU A 317 6.76 -10.02 5.02
CA LEU A 317 6.09 -11.13 4.32
C LEU A 317 5.89 -12.33 5.24
N SER A 318 4.74 -12.98 5.17
CA SER A 318 4.46 -14.21 5.95
C SER A 318 5.43 -15.36 5.66
N GLN A 319 6.05 -15.36 4.47
CA GLN A 319 7.11 -16.31 4.13
C GLN A 319 8.44 -16.00 4.80
N GLY A 320 8.63 -14.79 5.33
CA GLY A 320 9.86 -14.35 5.99
C GLY A 320 11.08 -14.32 5.07
N VAL A 321 12.26 -14.40 5.67
CA VAL A 321 13.58 -14.33 5.01
C VAL A 321 14.39 -15.61 5.25
N PRO A 322 15.34 -15.97 4.37
CA PRO A 322 16.26 -17.07 4.66
C PRO A 322 17.01 -16.82 6.00
N THR A 323 17.03 -17.81 6.89
CA THR A 323 17.74 -17.69 8.18
C THR A 323 19.24 -17.43 7.97
N ALA A 324 19.81 -18.01 6.90
CA ALA A 324 21.21 -17.79 6.54
C ALA A 324 21.54 -16.33 6.22
N ASP A 325 20.61 -15.59 5.58
CA ASP A 325 20.82 -14.17 5.23
C ASP A 325 20.87 -13.31 6.50
N VAL A 326 20.02 -13.64 7.50
CA VAL A 326 20.02 -12.96 8.80
C VAL A 326 21.32 -13.23 9.55
N GLN A 327 21.77 -14.51 9.58
CA GLN A 327 22.99 -14.89 10.24
C GLN A 327 24.22 -14.22 9.58
N SER A 328 24.30 -14.25 8.25
CA SER A 328 25.39 -13.59 7.52
C SER A 328 25.47 -12.10 7.83
N TRP A 329 24.32 -11.41 7.87
CA TRP A 329 24.27 -10.00 8.21
C TRP A 329 24.74 -9.72 9.66
N ILE A 330 24.34 -10.56 10.63
CA ILE A 330 24.82 -10.47 12.03
C ILE A 330 26.34 -10.64 12.10
N ASP A 331 26.90 -11.60 11.37
CA ASP A 331 28.32 -11.94 11.38
C ASP A 331 29.18 -10.85 10.69
N GLU A 332 28.67 -10.22 9.62
CA GLU A 332 29.40 -9.24 8.79
C GLU A 332 29.39 -7.83 9.39
N GLU A 333 28.25 -7.37 9.87
CA GLU A 333 28.09 -6.00 10.40
C GLU A 333 28.53 -5.85 11.85
N GLY A 334 28.77 -6.98 12.56
CA GLY A 334 29.34 -6.98 13.91
C GLY A 334 28.46 -6.35 14.97
N ASP A 335 27.19 -6.14 14.72
CA ASP A 335 26.21 -5.49 15.59
C ASP A 335 24.76 -5.66 15.06
N PRO A 336 23.84 -5.15 15.76
CA PRO A 336 23.46 -4.92 17.15
C PRO A 336 22.27 -5.78 17.57
N LEU A 337 21.91 -6.77 16.78
CA LEU A 337 21.10 -7.86 17.29
C LEU A 337 22.01 -8.62 18.23
N LEU A 338 21.98 -8.20 19.48
CA LEU A 338 22.57 -9.01 20.52
C LEU A 338 22.02 -10.43 20.29
N PRO A 339 22.84 -11.47 20.21
CA PRO A 339 22.36 -12.84 20.08
C PRO A 339 21.22 -13.18 21.05
N GLY A 340 21.15 -12.50 22.19
CA GLY A 340 20.05 -12.57 23.12
C GLY A 340 18.70 -12.05 22.59
N ASP A 341 18.66 -10.92 21.89
CA ASP A 341 17.39 -10.37 21.39
C ASP A 341 16.70 -11.35 20.42
N TYR A 342 17.48 -12.05 19.59
CA TYR A 342 16.94 -13.01 18.63
C TYR A 342 16.41 -14.27 19.33
N GLU A 343 17.11 -14.78 20.33
CA GLU A 343 16.67 -15.92 21.14
C GLU A 343 15.43 -15.54 21.96
N ASP A 344 15.43 -14.35 22.57
CA ASP A 344 14.30 -13.83 23.34
C ASP A 344 13.03 -13.71 22.47
N TRP A 345 13.12 -13.16 21.26
CA TRP A 345 11.96 -13.06 20.36
C TRP A 345 11.41 -14.42 19.91
N ARG A 346 12.27 -15.43 19.79
CA ARG A 346 11.82 -16.81 19.51
C ARG A 346 11.15 -17.42 20.73
N ASP A 347 11.72 -17.25 21.91
CA ASP A 347 11.18 -17.77 23.17
C ASP A 347 9.86 -17.08 23.54
N GLU A 348 9.72 -15.79 23.23
CA GLU A 348 8.48 -15.03 23.36
C GLU A 348 7.43 -15.39 22.28
N GLY A 349 7.81 -16.17 21.29
CA GLY A 349 6.93 -16.60 20.20
C GLY A 349 6.61 -15.50 19.20
N LEU A 350 7.47 -14.50 19.06
CA LEU A 350 7.33 -13.45 18.04
C LEU A 350 7.91 -13.88 16.69
N LEU A 351 9.02 -14.62 16.73
CA LEU A 351 9.68 -15.18 15.56
C LEU A 351 9.60 -16.70 15.57
N ALA A 352 9.51 -17.28 14.37
CA ALA A 352 9.56 -18.73 14.17
C ALA A 352 10.46 -19.05 12.99
N GLU A 353 11.20 -20.15 13.11
CA GLU A 353 11.94 -20.72 11.98
C GLU A 353 11.18 -21.90 11.39
N LYS A 354 10.95 -21.87 10.07
CA LYS A 354 10.32 -22.97 9.35
C LYS A 354 10.91 -23.11 7.96
N GLY A 355 11.40 -24.31 7.64
CA GLY A 355 11.98 -24.60 6.33
C GLY A 355 13.21 -23.75 5.99
N GLY A 356 14.05 -23.42 6.98
CA GLY A 356 15.23 -22.57 6.80
C GLY A 356 14.92 -21.09 6.58
N ARG A 357 13.71 -20.65 6.93
CA ARG A 357 13.29 -19.25 6.85
C ARG A 357 12.84 -18.76 8.22
N LEU A 358 13.32 -17.59 8.59
CA LEU A 358 12.87 -16.81 9.73
C LEU A 358 11.67 -15.97 9.35
N ARG A 359 10.61 -15.99 10.15
CA ARG A 359 9.39 -15.23 9.89
C ARG A 359 8.72 -14.81 11.19
N PHE A 360 7.90 -13.78 11.10
CA PHE A 360 6.98 -13.46 12.19
C PHE A 360 5.92 -14.56 12.36
N THR A 361 5.51 -14.78 13.60
CA THR A 361 4.24 -15.41 13.93
C THR A 361 3.12 -14.38 13.80
N GLU A 362 1.84 -14.79 13.92
CA GLU A 362 0.72 -13.82 13.93
C GLU A 362 0.89 -12.79 15.06
N ARG A 363 1.31 -13.24 16.26
CA ARG A 363 1.65 -12.34 17.37
C ARG A 363 2.84 -11.44 17.05
N GLY A 364 3.84 -11.98 16.35
CA GLY A 364 5.02 -11.23 15.92
C GLY A 364 4.70 -10.12 14.92
N PHE A 365 3.68 -10.30 14.06
CA PHE A 365 3.24 -9.23 13.17
C PHE A 365 2.68 -8.02 13.93
N LEU A 366 1.94 -8.24 15.02
CA LEU A 366 1.42 -7.16 15.87
C LEU A 366 2.54 -6.33 16.50
N LEU A 367 3.64 -6.99 16.90
CA LEU A 367 4.80 -6.38 17.55
C LEU A 367 5.98 -6.16 16.58
N SER A 368 5.73 -6.28 15.28
CA SER A 368 6.77 -6.24 14.25
C SER A 368 7.61 -4.97 14.28
N ASN A 369 7.04 -3.82 14.60
CA ASN A 369 7.78 -2.57 14.68
C ASN A 369 8.82 -2.59 15.84
N GLU A 370 8.53 -3.23 16.97
CA GLU A 370 9.46 -3.36 18.08
C GLU A 370 10.68 -4.20 17.70
N VAL A 371 10.44 -5.29 16.98
CA VAL A 371 11.50 -6.14 16.43
C VAL A 371 12.27 -5.40 15.32
N LEU A 372 11.57 -4.83 14.35
CA LEU A 372 12.18 -4.22 13.16
C LEU A 372 12.97 -2.94 13.47
N CYS A 373 12.59 -2.17 14.50
CA CYS A 373 13.34 -0.97 14.88
C CYS A 373 14.77 -1.29 15.37
N ARG A 374 15.01 -2.49 15.89
CA ARG A 374 16.35 -2.93 16.32
C ARG A 374 17.30 -3.09 15.13
N PHE A 375 16.77 -3.42 13.95
CA PHE A 375 17.56 -3.46 12.72
C PHE A 375 17.86 -2.07 12.13
N VAL A 376 17.19 -1.02 12.59
CA VAL A 376 17.35 0.35 12.07
C VAL A 376 18.31 1.19 12.90
N SER A 377 18.50 0.84 14.17
CA SER A 377 19.14 1.68 15.22
C SER A 377 20.66 1.68 15.21
N SER A 378 21.32 1.39 14.11
CA SER A 378 22.80 1.43 14.00
C SER A 378 23.28 2.50 13.05
#